data_4f60d52d1aee9bae1bf8620091220890
#
_entry.id   4f60d52d1aee9bae1bf8620091220890
#
_cell.length_a   1.000
_cell.length_b   1.000
_cell.length_c   1.000
_cell.angle_alpha   90.00
_cell.angle_beta   90.00
_cell.angle_gamma   90.00
#
_symmetry.space_group_name_H-M   'P 1'
#
loop_
_entity.id
_entity.type
_entity.pdbx_description
1 polymer ?
#
loop_
_entity_poly.entity_id
_entity_poly.type
_entity_poly.pdbx_seq_one_letter_code
_entity_poly.pdbx_strand_id
1 'polypeptide(L)'
;MHDTDRDLLPEGLQDRLPPVASTAARVIRAVVDVLDSHGYQRVQPPSIEFEKSLASRMAGVQPRRMFRFTDPLSLRMMALRSDITPQAARIAATGLAHAPRPLRLCYAGQVVTIKGDGLDPTRERLQLGAELIGSDAVEAAAEIAAVALEALRAAGAEGISLDFTLPDLVDTLADKALPLDGPTREAVRRELDAKDAGGLVAAGGDAYLPLLAAIGPFDAAIERLAAFDADPALGGGVLASRIAGLRAIAARLGGQARLTLDPSERHGFEYQSWFGFTLYADGVAGALGRGGTYRILGSDENAGEPATGFSLYPDGLVD
;
A
#
# COMPACT_ATOMS: atom_id res chain seq x y z
N MET A 1 17.66 -28.01 36.58
CA MET A 1 16.77 -26.93 36.15
C MET A 1 17.35 -26.40 34.86
N HIS A 2 16.88 -26.92 33.69
CA HIS A 2 17.32 -26.40 32.41
C HIS A 2 16.82 -24.99 32.32
N ASP A 3 17.73 -24.07 32.05
CA ASP A 3 17.46 -22.63 31.83
C ASP A 3 16.83 -22.49 30.42
N THR A 4 15.53 -22.87 30.33
CA THR A 4 14.76 -22.85 29.06
C THR A 4 14.50 -21.43 28.54
N ASP A 5 14.77 -20.40 29.36
CA ASP A 5 14.59 -19.00 28.97
C ASP A 5 15.72 -18.46 28.07
N ARG A 6 16.86 -19.16 27.94
CA ARG A 6 18.00 -18.68 27.13
C ARG A 6 17.84 -18.86 25.63
N ASP A 7 16.96 -19.77 25.22
CA ASP A 7 16.81 -20.16 23.82
C ASP A 7 15.44 -19.72 23.23
N LEU A 8 14.68 -18.90 23.98
CA LEU A 8 13.39 -18.38 23.51
C LEU A 8 13.59 -17.15 22.64
N LEU A 9 12.93 -17.14 21.48
CA LEU A 9 12.79 -15.94 20.66
C LEU A 9 11.71 -15.02 21.22
N PRO A 10 11.80 -13.70 21.02
CA PRO A 10 10.73 -12.78 21.36
C PRO A 10 9.43 -13.13 20.60
N GLU A 11 8.30 -12.86 21.25
CA GLU A 11 6.97 -13.08 20.65
C GLU A 11 6.86 -12.42 19.26
N GLY A 12 6.34 -13.16 18.29
CA GLY A 12 6.18 -12.72 16.89
C GLY A 12 7.46 -12.72 16.07
N LEU A 13 8.57 -13.23 16.60
CA LEU A 13 9.80 -13.51 15.86
C LEU A 13 10.05 -15.01 15.81
N GLN A 14 10.46 -15.53 14.66
CA GLN A 14 10.67 -16.98 14.48
C GLN A 14 11.81 -17.27 13.51
N ASP A 15 12.46 -18.41 13.70
CA ASP A 15 13.42 -18.95 12.72
C ASP A 15 12.68 -19.56 11.54
N ARG A 16 13.15 -19.29 10.34
CA ARG A 16 12.74 -20.02 9.14
C ARG A 16 13.67 -21.20 8.92
N LEU A 17 13.20 -22.38 9.25
CA LEU A 17 13.97 -23.62 9.09
C LEU A 17 13.79 -24.22 7.69
N PRO A 18 14.66 -25.17 7.24
CA PRO A 18 14.40 -25.93 6.04
C PRO A 18 13.13 -26.81 6.17
N PRO A 19 12.26 -26.91 5.13
CA PRO A 19 12.42 -26.38 3.77
C PRO A 19 11.92 -24.94 3.56
N VAL A 20 11.25 -24.34 4.55
CA VAL A 20 10.61 -23.01 4.49
C VAL A 20 11.60 -21.91 4.03
N ALA A 21 12.81 -21.89 4.62
CA ALA A 21 13.84 -20.95 4.24
C ALA A 21 14.25 -21.07 2.75
N SER A 22 14.29 -22.29 2.23
CA SER A 22 14.61 -22.53 0.81
C SER A 22 13.47 -22.09 -0.11
N THR A 23 12.22 -22.24 0.33
CA THR A 23 11.04 -21.78 -0.41
C THR A 23 11.03 -20.25 -0.43
N ALA A 24 11.29 -19.57 0.69
CA ALA A 24 11.41 -18.11 0.75
C ALA A 24 12.46 -17.59 -0.23
N ALA A 25 13.62 -18.22 -0.30
CA ALA A 25 14.69 -17.85 -1.23
C ALA A 25 14.27 -18.01 -2.71
N ARG A 26 13.46 -19.02 -3.05
CA ARG A 26 12.91 -19.22 -4.40
C ARG A 26 11.89 -18.13 -4.74
N VAL A 27 10.97 -17.84 -3.83
CA VAL A 27 9.96 -16.78 -3.99
C VAL A 27 10.63 -15.43 -4.21
N ILE A 28 11.62 -15.07 -3.40
CA ILE A 28 12.38 -13.82 -3.57
C ILE A 28 12.98 -13.76 -4.99
N ARG A 29 13.61 -14.81 -5.44
CA ARG A 29 14.25 -14.86 -6.76
C ARG A 29 13.24 -14.71 -7.87
N ALA A 30 12.14 -15.46 -7.83
CA ALA A 30 11.09 -15.42 -8.84
C ALA A 30 10.48 -14.01 -8.97
N VAL A 31 10.18 -13.34 -7.85
CA VAL A 31 9.66 -11.97 -7.86
C VAL A 31 10.69 -10.99 -8.40
N VAL A 32 11.94 -11.07 -7.96
CA VAL A 32 13.02 -10.16 -8.42
C VAL A 32 13.26 -10.33 -9.91
N ASP A 33 13.24 -11.55 -10.45
CA ASP A 33 13.42 -11.83 -11.89
C ASP A 33 12.29 -11.19 -12.72
N VAL A 34 11.05 -11.21 -12.24
CA VAL A 34 9.93 -10.49 -12.88
C VAL A 34 10.20 -8.98 -12.88
N LEU A 35 10.57 -8.40 -11.73
CA LEU A 35 10.83 -6.97 -11.63
C LEU A 35 11.98 -6.51 -12.55
N ASP A 36 13.05 -7.30 -12.62
CA ASP A 36 14.19 -7.04 -13.50
C ASP A 36 13.78 -7.10 -14.99
N SER A 37 12.92 -8.06 -15.36
CA SER A 37 12.42 -8.19 -16.73
C SER A 37 11.59 -7.00 -17.20
N HIS A 38 10.97 -6.27 -16.26
CA HIS A 38 10.24 -5.02 -16.50
C HIS A 38 11.13 -3.77 -16.35
N GLY A 39 12.45 -3.94 -16.19
CA GLY A 39 13.43 -2.85 -16.13
C GLY A 39 13.49 -2.12 -14.78
N TYR A 40 13.00 -2.75 -13.70
CA TYR A 40 13.14 -2.20 -12.36
C TYR A 40 14.55 -2.48 -11.82
N GLN A 41 15.26 -1.43 -11.46
CA GLN A 41 16.63 -1.50 -10.94
C GLN A 41 16.61 -1.75 -9.43
N ARG A 42 17.38 -2.74 -9.00
CA ARG A 42 17.40 -3.12 -7.59
C ARG A 42 18.15 -2.11 -6.73
N VAL A 43 17.51 -1.67 -5.63
CA VAL A 43 18.13 -0.92 -4.55
C VAL A 43 18.16 -1.77 -3.27
N GLN A 44 19.19 -1.58 -2.45
CA GLN A 44 19.34 -2.28 -1.17
C GLN A 44 19.65 -1.27 -0.06
N PRO A 45 18.63 -0.64 0.52
CA PRO A 45 18.81 0.26 1.64
C PRO A 45 19.19 -0.51 2.91
N PRO A 46 19.89 0.13 3.87
CA PRO A 46 20.22 -0.48 5.16
C PRO A 46 18.98 -0.79 5.98
N SER A 47 19.04 -1.82 6.84
CA SER A 47 17.93 -2.20 7.73
C SER A 47 17.69 -1.18 8.86
N ILE A 48 18.68 -0.37 9.16
CA ILE A 48 18.69 0.62 10.24
C ILE A 48 19.03 1.99 9.65
N GLU A 49 18.21 2.98 9.96
CA GLU A 49 18.45 4.38 9.59
C GLU A 49 18.10 5.32 10.75
N PHE A 50 18.44 6.59 10.63
CA PHE A 50 17.91 7.58 11.57
C PHE A 50 16.39 7.64 11.48
N GLU A 51 15.70 7.63 12.62
CA GLU A 51 14.23 7.67 12.70
C GLU A 51 13.64 8.79 11.82
N LYS A 52 14.23 9.99 11.88
CA LYS A 52 13.78 11.12 11.05
C LYS A 52 13.86 10.85 9.55
N SER A 53 14.87 10.11 9.09
CA SER A 53 15.01 9.77 7.66
C SER A 53 13.91 8.83 7.20
N LEU A 54 13.53 7.86 8.02
CA LEU A 54 12.45 6.91 7.72
C LEU A 54 11.06 7.58 7.72
N ALA A 55 10.87 8.65 8.52
CA ALA A 55 9.58 9.31 8.70
C ALA A 55 9.36 10.53 7.80
N SER A 56 10.41 11.07 7.14
CA SER A 56 10.35 12.43 6.56
C SER A 56 9.91 12.49 5.08
N ARG A 57 9.88 11.37 4.35
CA ARG A 57 9.68 11.39 2.89
C ARG A 57 8.28 10.99 2.43
N MET A 58 7.47 10.52 3.33
CA MET A 58 6.08 10.12 3.04
C MET A 58 5.18 10.55 4.19
N ALA A 59 3.98 11.02 3.87
CA ALA A 59 2.95 11.27 4.88
C ALA A 59 2.51 9.93 5.51
N GLY A 60 2.02 9.94 6.74
CA GLY A 60 1.44 8.75 7.39
C GLY A 60 2.43 7.76 8.01
N VAL A 61 3.74 7.86 7.78
CA VAL A 61 4.73 7.02 8.46
C VAL A 61 4.73 7.32 9.96
N GLN A 62 4.43 6.30 10.76
CA GLN A 62 4.28 6.45 12.21
C GLN A 62 5.52 5.95 12.97
N PRO A 63 6.39 6.83 13.52
CA PRO A 63 7.59 6.43 14.27
C PRO A 63 7.30 5.51 15.46
N ARG A 64 6.12 5.63 16.07
CA ARG A 64 5.69 4.76 17.19
C ARG A 64 5.48 3.28 16.81
N ARG A 65 5.44 2.95 15.52
CA ARG A 65 5.34 1.55 15.03
C ARG A 65 6.72 0.92 14.80
N MET A 66 7.82 1.67 14.92
CA MET A 66 9.19 1.23 14.66
C MET A 66 9.91 0.84 15.94
N PHE A 67 10.77 -0.18 15.88
CA PHE A 67 11.78 -0.41 16.90
C PHE A 67 12.80 0.71 16.85
N ARG A 68 12.99 1.39 18.00
CA ARG A 68 13.86 2.56 18.13
C ARG A 68 14.91 2.34 19.20
N PHE A 69 16.10 2.85 18.96
CA PHE A 69 17.21 2.81 19.91
C PHE A 69 18.16 4.00 19.66
N THR A 70 18.91 4.35 20.69
CA THR A 70 19.93 5.40 20.58
C THR A 70 21.19 4.79 19.97
N ASP A 71 21.72 5.41 18.92
CA ASP A 71 23.05 5.07 18.39
C ASP A 71 24.14 5.44 19.42
N PRO A 72 24.94 4.48 19.91
CA PRO A 72 25.93 4.78 20.93
C PRO A 72 27.08 5.69 20.44
N LEU A 73 27.28 5.81 19.10
CA LEU A 73 28.32 6.66 18.54
C LEU A 73 27.87 8.11 18.35
N SER A 74 26.72 8.31 17.73
CA SER A 74 26.22 9.66 17.39
C SER A 74 25.23 10.22 18.41
N LEU A 75 24.78 9.40 19.37
CA LEU A 75 23.72 9.69 20.35
C LEU A 75 22.39 10.12 19.72
N ARG A 76 22.19 9.79 18.44
CA ARG A 76 20.97 10.09 17.69
C ARG A 76 20.01 8.89 17.71
N MET A 77 18.71 9.17 17.58
CA MET A 77 17.70 8.14 17.49
C MET A 77 17.75 7.43 16.14
N MET A 78 17.89 6.12 16.17
CA MET A 78 17.81 5.21 15.03
C MET A 78 16.59 4.33 15.14
N ALA A 79 16.15 3.76 14.02
CA ALA A 79 15.07 2.80 13.96
C ALA A 79 15.38 1.65 13.00
N LEU A 80 14.82 0.47 13.30
CA LEU A 80 14.66 -0.61 12.33
C LEU A 80 13.54 -0.23 11.35
N ARG A 81 13.74 -0.49 10.07
CA ARG A 81 12.73 -0.23 9.07
C ARG A 81 11.50 -1.09 9.28
N SER A 82 10.34 -0.48 9.25
CA SER A 82 9.03 -1.14 9.22
C SER A 82 8.42 -1.20 7.81
N ASP A 83 9.03 -0.49 6.85
CA ASP A 83 8.67 -0.41 5.44
C ASP A 83 9.89 0.05 4.62
N ILE A 84 10.08 -0.52 3.42
CA ILE A 84 11.20 -0.16 2.52
C ILE A 84 10.80 0.97 1.57
N THR A 85 9.52 1.17 1.28
CA THR A 85 9.03 2.24 0.39
C THR A 85 9.57 3.64 0.76
N PRO A 86 9.57 4.08 2.04
CA PRO A 86 10.16 5.37 2.43
C PRO A 86 11.67 5.45 2.14
N GLN A 87 12.37 4.33 2.21
CA GLN A 87 13.81 4.27 1.89
C GLN A 87 14.05 4.39 0.38
N ALA A 88 13.21 3.74 -0.45
CA ALA A 88 13.24 3.89 -1.91
C ALA A 88 12.95 5.35 -2.30
N ALA A 89 11.95 5.97 -1.69
CA ALA A 89 11.64 7.39 -1.86
C ALA A 89 12.83 8.30 -1.49
N ARG A 90 13.50 8.03 -0.37
CA ARG A 90 14.71 8.75 0.04
C ARG A 90 15.84 8.58 -0.98
N ILE A 91 16.08 7.36 -1.46
CA ILE A 91 17.13 7.08 -2.47
C ILE A 91 16.85 7.88 -3.74
N ALA A 92 15.60 7.89 -4.23
CA ALA A 92 15.20 8.67 -5.38
C ALA A 92 15.43 10.17 -5.20
N ALA A 93 15.11 10.70 -4.02
CA ALA A 93 15.25 12.13 -3.70
C ALA A 93 16.68 12.57 -3.36
N THR A 94 17.62 11.62 -3.14
CA THR A 94 19.00 11.92 -2.75
C THR A 94 20.01 11.32 -3.72
N GLY A 95 20.37 10.04 -3.57
CA GLY A 95 21.38 9.36 -4.38
C GLY A 95 21.06 9.30 -5.88
N LEU A 96 19.75 9.32 -6.23
CA LEU A 96 19.26 9.29 -7.60
C LEU A 96 18.50 10.57 -8.00
N ALA A 97 18.73 11.68 -7.28
CA ALA A 97 18.04 12.96 -7.54
C ALA A 97 18.23 13.48 -8.97
N HIS A 98 19.38 13.21 -9.57
CA HIS A 98 19.73 13.66 -10.93
C HIS A 98 19.46 12.58 -12.01
N ALA A 99 18.99 11.40 -11.63
CA ALA A 99 18.69 10.34 -12.59
C ALA A 99 17.44 10.70 -13.42
N PRO A 100 17.38 10.28 -14.70
CA PRO A 100 16.22 10.52 -15.55
C PRO A 100 14.93 9.96 -14.93
N ARG A 101 13.78 10.63 -15.20
CA ARG A 101 12.45 10.18 -14.82
C ARG A 101 11.71 9.61 -16.04
N PRO A 102 10.80 8.62 -15.86
CA PRO A 102 10.49 7.98 -14.59
C PRO A 102 11.58 6.97 -14.14
N LEU A 103 11.85 6.94 -12.84
CA LEU A 103 12.69 5.91 -12.22
C LEU A 103 11.87 4.65 -11.95
N ARG A 104 12.45 3.49 -12.25
CA ARG A 104 11.93 2.18 -11.85
C ARG A 104 12.89 1.54 -10.87
N LEU A 105 12.48 1.45 -9.60
CA LEU A 105 13.27 0.87 -8.52
C LEU A 105 12.56 -0.35 -7.95
N CYS A 106 13.31 -1.37 -7.56
CA CYS A 106 12.76 -2.51 -6.83
C CYS A 106 13.63 -2.87 -5.63
N TYR A 107 13.03 -3.60 -4.70
CA TYR A 107 13.69 -4.03 -3.48
C TYR A 107 13.17 -5.38 -2.98
N ALA A 108 13.99 -6.04 -2.17
CA ALA A 108 13.62 -7.22 -1.39
C ALA A 108 14.38 -7.17 -0.07
N GLY A 109 13.67 -7.38 1.05
CA GLY A 109 14.28 -7.38 2.37
C GLY A 109 13.27 -7.62 3.48
N GLN A 110 13.77 -7.82 4.69
CA GLN A 110 12.95 -7.95 5.89
C GLN A 110 12.57 -6.58 6.44
N VAL A 111 11.36 -6.49 6.97
CA VAL A 111 10.83 -5.36 7.72
C VAL A 111 10.35 -5.83 9.09
N VAL A 112 10.44 -4.97 10.09
CA VAL A 112 10.11 -5.35 11.48
C VAL A 112 9.20 -4.31 12.10
N THR A 113 8.08 -4.76 12.68
CA THR A 113 7.12 -3.91 13.39
C THR A 113 7.10 -4.24 14.88
N ILE A 114 6.77 -3.25 15.73
CA ILE A 114 6.67 -3.45 17.18
C ILE A 114 5.56 -4.46 17.52
N LYS A 115 4.50 -4.48 16.73
CA LYS A 115 3.31 -5.31 16.94
C LYS A 115 2.84 -5.86 15.60
N GLY A 116 2.42 -7.10 15.59
CA GLY A 116 1.74 -7.72 14.44
C GLY A 116 0.39 -7.06 14.14
N ASP A 117 -0.17 -7.37 12.99
CA ASP A 117 -1.45 -6.83 12.52
C ASP A 117 -2.60 -7.81 12.83
N GLY A 118 -3.66 -7.30 13.47
CA GLY A 118 -4.88 -8.07 13.70
C GLY A 118 -4.64 -9.37 14.47
N LEU A 119 -4.96 -10.50 13.83
CA LEU A 119 -4.78 -11.86 14.39
C LEU A 119 -3.42 -12.49 14.07
N ASP A 120 -2.60 -11.84 13.22
CA ASP A 120 -1.25 -12.29 12.89
C ASP A 120 -0.24 -11.67 13.89
N PRO A 121 0.37 -12.48 14.78
CA PRO A 121 1.35 -11.99 15.73
C PRO A 121 2.71 -11.69 15.10
N THR A 122 2.92 -12.05 13.82
CA THR A 122 4.21 -11.94 13.13
C THR A 122 4.69 -10.50 13.08
N ARG A 123 5.90 -10.27 13.59
CA ARG A 123 6.51 -8.93 13.68
C ARG A 123 7.62 -8.71 12.65
N GLU A 124 8.19 -9.76 12.10
CA GLU A 124 9.18 -9.71 11.03
C GLU A 124 8.61 -10.35 9.77
N ARG A 125 8.55 -9.57 8.68
CA ARG A 125 7.97 -9.99 7.41
C ARG A 125 8.93 -9.75 6.25
N LEU A 126 8.85 -10.59 5.24
CA LEU A 126 9.51 -10.36 3.97
C LEU A 126 8.73 -9.33 3.16
N GLN A 127 9.37 -8.24 2.77
CA GLN A 127 8.81 -7.25 1.86
C GLN A 127 9.57 -7.24 0.54
N LEU A 128 8.85 -7.43 -0.56
CA LEU A 128 9.33 -7.22 -1.93
C LEU A 128 8.48 -6.14 -2.57
N GLY A 129 9.06 -5.29 -3.39
CA GLY A 129 8.26 -4.22 -3.98
C GLY A 129 8.96 -3.53 -5.13
N ALA A 130 8.17 -2.70 -5.82
CA ALA A 130 8.62 -1.87 -6.92
C ALA A 130 7.97 -0.49 -6.86
N GLU A 131 8.76 0.52 -7.23
CA GLU A 131 8.35 1.93 -7.24
C GLU A 131 8.66 2.54 -8.62
N LEU A 132 7.66 3.12 -9.24
CA LEU A 132 7.79 3.95 -10.45
C LEU A 132 7.63 5.41 -10.02
N ILE A 133 8.71 6.17 -10.11
CA ILE A 133 8.82 7.50 -9.51
C ILE A 133 8.99 8.55 -10.62
N GLY A 134 8.24 9.64 -10.53
CA GLY A 134 8.25 10.73 -11.50
C GLY A 134 7.16 10.64 -12.56
N SER A 135 6.07 9.89 -12.30
CA SER A 135 4.90 9.84 -13.17
C SER A 135 3.62 9.72 -12.34
N ASP A 136 2.60 10.48 -12.70
CA ASP A 136 1.22 10.40 -12.18
C ASP A 136 0.22 9.92 -13.25
N ALA A 137 0.71 9.39 -14.36
CA ALA A 137 -0.11 8.87 -15.45
C ALA A 137 -0.86 7.60 -15.03
N VAL A 138 -2.08 7.42 -15.55
CA VAL A 138 -2.91 6.22 -15.34
C VAL A 138 -2.18 4.96 -15.83
N GLU A 139 -1.40 5.10 -16.90
CA GLU A 139 -0.58 4.02 -17.47
C GLU A 139 0.49 3.53 -16.50
N ALA A 140 1.08 4.42 -15.69
CA ALA A 140 2.03 4.04 -14.66
C ALA A 140 1.36 3.24 -13.53
N ALA A 141 0.16 3.66 -13.11
CA ALA A 141 -0.64 2.91 -12.14
C ALA A 141 -1.05 1.53 -12.67
N ALA A 142 -1.42 1.45 -13.95
CA ALA A 142 -1.76 0.19 -14.62
C ALA A 142 -0.54 -0.73 -14.78
N GLU A 143 0.65 -0.19 -15.10
CA GLU A 143 1.92 -0.93 -15.14
C GLU A 143 2.20 -1.57 -13.77
N ILE A 144 2.17 -0.77 -12.71
CA ILE A 144 2.44 -1.23 -11.34
C ILE A 144 1.47 -2.34 -10.92
N ALA A 145 0.18 -2.21 -11.18
CA ALA A 145 -0.80 -3.24 -10.86
C ALA A 145 -0.56 -4.54 -11.64
N ALA A 146 -0.25 -4.44 -12.95
CA ALA A 146 0.05 -5.60 -13.79
C ALA A 146 1.32 -6.33 -13.36
N VAL A 147 2.40 -5.59 -13.07
CA VAL A 147 3.68 -6.15 -12.60
C VAL A 147 3.50 -6.82 -11.22
N ALA A 148 2.70 -6.23 -10.32
CA ALA A 148 2.39 -6.84 -9.02
C ALA A 148 1.67 -8.18 -9.17
N LEU A 149 0.69 -8.29 -10.09
CA LEU A 149 0.00 -9.54 -10.40
C LEU A 149 0.93 -10.61 -10.97
N GLU A 150 1.82 -10.22 -11.90
CA GLU A 150 2.80 -11.11 -12.49
C GLU A 150 3.79 -11.63 -11.44
N ALA A 151 4.29 -10.73 -10.59
CA ALA A 151 5.19 -11.06 -9.49
C ALA A 151 4.56 -12.02 -8.49
N LEU A 152 3.28 -11.85 -8.13
CA LEU A 152 2.56 -12.78 -7.25
C LEU A 152 2.36 -14.16 -7.89
N ARG A 153 2.05 -14.22 -9.18
CA ARG A 153 1.97 -15.53 -9.89
C ARG A 153 3.32 -16.24 -9.90
N ALA A 154 4.39 -15.51 -10.18
CA ALA A 154 5.75 -16.05 -10.13
C ALA A 154 6.14 -16.54 -8.72
N ALA A 155 5.59 -15.92 -7.67
CA ALA A 155 5.72 -16.36 -6.28
C ALA A 155 4.90 -17.62 -5.96
N GLY A 156 4.02 -18.07 -6.87
CA GLY A 156 3.19 -19.26 -6.69
C GLY A 156 1.76 -18.98 -6.21
N ALA A 157 1.30 -17.72 -6.21
CA ALA A 157 -0.07 -17.41 -5.83
C ALA A 157 -1.07 -17.83 -6.93
N GLU A 158 -2.17 -18.47 -6.51
CA GLU A 158 -3.26 -18.90 -7.39
C GLU A 158 -4.56 -18.16 -7.05
N GLY A 159 -5.48 -18.07 -8.01
CA GLY A 159 -6.79 -17.44 -7.81
C GLY A 159 -6.71 -16.00 -7.32
N ILE A 160 -5.77 -15.22 -7.87
CA ILE A 160 -5.50 -13.85 -7.40
C ILE A 160 -6.72 -12.95 -7.62
N SER A 161 -7.07 -12.18 -6.58
CA SER A 161 -7.99 -11.06 -6.67
C SER A 161 -7.29 -9.75 -6.36
N LEU A 162 -7.73 -8.68 -7.04
CA LEU A 162 -7.24 -7.33 -6.84
C LEU A 162 -8.44 -6.44 -6.51
N ASP A 163 -8.40 -5.86 -5.33
CA ASP A 163 -9.42 -4.94 -4.83
C ASP A 163 -8.94 -3.50 -5.02
N PHE A 164 -9.67 -2.72 -5.81
CA PHE A 164 -9.39 -1.31 -6.04
C PHE A 164 -9.94 -0.44 -4.93
N THR A 165 -9.25 0.65 -4.63
CA THR A 165 -9.75 1.68 -3.71
C THR A 165 -9.42 3.08 -4.20
N LEU A 166 -10.15 4.08 -3.66
CA LEU A 166 -9.93 5.51 -3.89
C LEU A 166 -9.60 6.20 -2.57
N PRO A 167 -8.33 6.19 -2.11
CA PRO A 167 -7.96 6.67 -0.78
C PRO A 167 -8.33 8.13 -0.50
N ASP A 168 -8.39 8.98 -1.53
CA ASP A 168 -8.76 10.40 -1.43
C ASP A 168 -10.26 10.67 -1.69
N LEU A 169 -11.10 9.65 -1.74
CA LEU A 169 -12.53 9.76 -2.08
C LEU A 169 -13.26 10.78 -1.22
N VAL A 170 -13.20 10.61 0.11
CA VAL A 170 -13.91 11.47 1.05
C VAL A 170 -13.38 12.90 0.98
N ASP A 171 -12.05 13.08 0.84
CA ASP A 171 -11.46 14.41 0.70
C ASP A 171 -11.93 15.09 -0.57
N THR A 172 -11.91 14.37 -1.69
CA THR A 172 -12.36 14.91 -2.98
C THR A 172 -13.82 15.34 -2.95
N LEU A 173 -14.70 14.51 -2.36
CA LEU A 173 -16.12 14.82 -2.23
C LEU A 173 -16.35 15.98 -1.26
N ALA A 174 -15.69 15.98 -0.11
CA ALA A 174 -15.85 17.04 0.90
C ALA A 174 -15.35 18.40 0.40
N ASP A 175 -14.31 18.42 -0.42
CA ASP A 175 -13.75 19.66 -0.95
C ASP A 175 -14.55 20.22 -2.16
N LYS A 176 -15.29 19.38 -2.90
CA LYS A 176 -15.83 19.77 -4.20
C LYS A 176 -17.33 19.61 -4.38
N ALA A 177 -17.99 18.68 -3.64
CA ALA A 177 -19.38 18.32 -3.88
C ALA A 177 -20.21 18.26 -2.58
N LEU A 178 -19.73 17.59 -1.55
CA LEU A 178 -20.42 17.30 -0.30
C LEU A 178 -19.61 17.86 0.89
N PRO A 179 -19.64 19.18 1.14
CA PRO A 179 -18.79 19.82 2.13
C PRO A 179 -18.95 19.26 3.54
N LEU A 180 -17.83 18.95 4.21
CA LEU A 180 -17.77 18.51 5.60
C LEU A 180 -16.71 19.35 6.33
N ASP A 181 -16.97 19.68 7.60
CA ASP A 181 -15.94 20.20 8.48
C ASP A 181 -14.91 19.13 8.86
N GLY A 182 -13.78 19.52 9.43
CA GLY A 182 -12.68 18.60 9.74
C GLY A 182 -13.08 17.41 10.62
N PRO A 183 -13.72 17.63 11.79
CA PRO A 183 -14.16 16.56 12.68
C PRO A 183 -15.17 15.60 12.01
N THR A 184 -16.17 16.15 11.30
CA THR A 184 -17.17 15.37 10.58
C THR A 184 -16.55 14.56 9.45
N ARG A 185 -15.59 15.14 8.70
CA ARG A 185 -14.85 14.45 7.65
C ARG A 185 -14.11 13.21 8.19
N GLU A 186 -13.44 13.33 9.31
CA GLU A 186 -12.73 12.20 9.94
C GLU A 186 -13.71 11.13 10.45
N ALA A 187 -14.85 11.53 11.01
CA ALA A 187 -15.89 10.60 11.42
C ALA A 187 -16.48 9.84 10.21
N VAL A 188 -16.89 10.56 9.16
CA VAL A 188 -17.42 9.96 7.92
C VAL A 188 -16.42 8.99 7.31
N ARG A 189 -15.16 9.36 7.27
CA ARG A 189 -14.08 8.50 6.75
C ARG A 189 -13.93 7.21 7.55
N ARG A 190 -13.99 7.29 8.88
CA ARG A 190 -13.89 6.13 9.77
C ARG A 190 -15.10 5.21 9.63
N GLU A 191 -16.31 5.76 9.56
CA GLU A 191 -17.53 4.94 9.46
C GLU A 191 -17.68 4.29 8.08
N LEU A 192 -17.25 4.97 7.01
CA LEU A 192 -17.15 4.37 5.67
C LEU A 192 -16.15 3.22 5.64
N ASP A 193 -14.98 3.40 6.24
CA ASP A 193 -13.94 2.37 6.34
C ASP A 193 -14.46 1.15 7.14
N ALA A 194 -15.19 1.40 8.24
CA ALA A 194 -15.83 0.37 9.03
C ALA A 194 -17.09 -0.24 8.40
N LYS A 195 -17.59 0.31 7.27
CA LYS A 195 -18.85 -0.09 6.61
C LYS A 195 -20.07 0.05 7.54
N ASP A 196 -20.03 0.98 8.49
CA ASP A 196 -21.09 1.24 9.45
C ASP A 196 -22.05 2.32 8.93
N ALA A 197 -23.18 1.89 8.33
CA ALA A 197 -24.20 2.78 7.83
C ALA A 197 -24.88 3.59 8.95
N GLY A 198 -25.07 3.00 10.14
CA GLY A 198 -25.66 3.67 11.30
C GLY A 198 -24.71 4.73 11.87
N GLY A 199 -23.47 4.39 12.04
CA GLY A 199 -22.41 5.30 12.45
C GLY A 199 -22.24 6.45 11.45
N LEU A 200 -22.33 6.18 10.15
CA LEU A 200 -22.24 7.18 9.08
C LEU A 200 -23.36 8.24 9.18
N VAL A 201 -24.61 7.80 9.39
CA VAL A 201 -25.76 8.71 9.63
C VAL A 201 -25.54 9.52 10.91
N ALA A 202 -25.16 8.86 12.01
CA ALA A 202 -24.90 9.53 13.28
C ALA A 202 -23.76 10.58 13.20
N ALA A 203 -22.82 10.37 12.30
CA ALA A 203 -21.74 11.31 11.99
C ALA A 203 -22.17 12.48 11.06
N GLY A 204 -23.43 12.50 10.57
CA GLY A 204 -23.90 13.50 9.60
C GLY A 204 -23.45 13.22 8.16
N GLY A 205 -23.13 11.97 7.84
CA GLY A 205 -22.67 11.52 6.53
C GLY A 205 -23.73 10.90 5.64
N ASP A 206 -25.00 11.26 5.80
CA ASP A 206 -26.14 10.67 5.06
C ASP A 206 -25.92 10.69 3.54
N ALA A 207 -25.38 11.77 2.99
CA ALA A 207 -25.08 11.91 1.57
C ALA A 207 -24.00 10.91 1.06
N TYR A 208 -23.23 10.32 1.95
CA TYR A 208 -22.19 9.35 1.63
C TYR A 208 -22.67 7.89 1.70
N LEU A 209 -23.89 7.63 2.23
CA LEU A 209 -24.45 6.27 2.33
C LEU A 209 -24.44 5.47 1.02
N PRO A 210 -24.75 6.08 -0.16
CA PRO A 210 -24.75 5.32 -1.42
C PRO A 210 -23.39 4.73 -1.79
N LEU A 211 -22.28 5.24 -1.25
CA LEU A 211 -20.93 4.71 -1.50
C LEU A 211 -20.77 3.29 -0.94
N LEU A 212 -21.48 2.94 0.15
CA LEU A 212 -21.50 1.58 0.70
C LEU A 212 -22.12 0.56 -0.28
N ALA A 213 -23.01 1.01 -1.17
CA ALA A 213 -23.55 0.17 -2.23
C ALA A 213 -22.61 0.02 -3.44
N ALA A 214 -21.60 0.89 -3.56
CA ALA A 214 -20.59 0.83 -4.63
C ALA A 214 -19.42 -0.13 -4.30
N ILE A 215 -19.64 -1.12 -3.43
CA ILE A 215 -18.68 -2.15 -3.04
C ILE A 215 -19.04 -3.47 -3.71
N GLY A 216 -18.03 -4.22 -4.18
CA GLY A 216 -18.20 -5.58 -4.71
C GLY A 216 -17.49 -5.81 -6.04
N PRO A 217 -17.97 -6.76 -6.89
CA PRO A 217 -17.39 -7.03 -8.19
C PRO A 217 -17.27 -5.76 -9.04
N PHE A 218 -16.09 -5.56 -9.65
CA PHE A 218 -15.69 -4.30 -10.26
C PHE A 218 -16.72 -3.72 -11.21
N ASP A 219 -17.22 -4.51 -12.17
CA ASP A 219 -18.13 -4.00 -13.22
C ASP A 219 -19.43 -3.42 -12.61
N ALA A 220 -20.00 -4.08 -11.61
CA ALA A 220 -21.22 -3.61 -10.96
C ALA A 220 -20.94 -2.44 -10.00
N ALA A 221 -19.81 -2.46 -9.31
CA ALA A 221 -19.42 -1.45 -8.33
C ALA A 221 -19.07 -0.12 -9.01
N ILE A 222 -18.32 -0.17 -10.12
CA ILE A 222 -17.91 1.04 -10.86
C ILE A 222 -19.11 1.74 -11.51
N GLU A 223 -20.15 1.00 -11.94
CA GLU A 223 -21.37 1.61 -12.48
C GLU A 223 -22.18 2.29 -11.37
N ARG A 224 -22.25 1.72 -10.16
CA ARG A 224 -22.89 2.37 -9.00
C ARG A 224 -22.15 3.64 -8.57
N LEU A 225 -20.82 3.59 -8.57
CA LEU A 225 -19.99 4.77 -8.29
C LEU A 225 -20.17 5.84 -9.37
N ALA A 226 -20.27 5.44 -10.63
CA ALA A 226 -20.54 6.36 -11.74
C ALA A 226 -21.93 6.99 -11.65
N ALA A 227 -22.95 6.23 -11.25
CA ALA A 227 -24.30 6.76 -11.01
C ALA A 227 -24.32 7.75 -9.85
N PHE A 228 -23.60 7.46 -8.75
CA PHE A 228 -23.43 8.40 -7.63
C PHE A 228 -22.75 9.69 -8.10
N ASP A 229 -21.68 9.58 -8.89
CA ASP A 229 -20.94 10.75 -9.38
C ASP A 229 -21.75 11.59 -10.37
N ALA A 230 -22.60 10.97 -11.17
CA ALA A 230 -23.45 11.67 -12.16
C ALA A 230 -24.61 12.45 -11.51
N ASP A 231 -24.99 12.14 -10.26
CA ASP A 231 -26.05 12.85 -9.55
C ASP A 231 -25.53 14.23 -9.09
N PRO A 232 -26.13 15.34 -9.56
CA PRO A 232 -25.73 16.70 -9.16
C PRO A 232 -25.89 16.98 -7.66
N ALA A 233 -26.77 16.23 -6.97
CA ALA A 233 -26.98 16.37 -5.52
C ALA A 233 -25.96 15.58 -4.69
N LEU A 234 -25.16 14.72 -5.32
CA LEU A 234 -24.17 13.84 -4.69
C LEU A 234 -22.76 14.13 -5.22
N GLY A 235 -22.29 13.34 -6.21
CA GLY A 235 -20.94 13.47 -6.75
C GLY A 235 -20.75 14.68 -7.66
N GLY A 236 -21.78 15.07 -8.44
CA GLY A 236 -21.70 16.24 -9.34
C GLY A 236 -20.59 16.18 -10.39
N GLY A 237 -20.10 14.97 -10.74
CA GLY A 237 -19.05 14.75 -11.73
C GLY A 237 -17.62 14.89 -11.22
N VAL A 238 -17.40 15.08 -9.92
CA VAL A 238 -16.05 15.33 -9.35
C VAL A 238 -15.16 14.08 -9.32
N LEU A 239 -15.75 12.88 -9.45
CA LEU A 239 -15.03 11.61 -9.51
C LEU A 239 -14.80 11.10 -10.94
N ALA A 240 -15.26 11.80 -11.98
CA ALA A 240 -15.23 11.34 -13.38
C ALA A 240 -13.83 10.90 -13.84
N SER A 241 -12.79 11.65 -13.50
CA SER A 241 -11.40 11.31 -13.85
C SER A 241 -10.91 10.04 -13.14
N ARG A 242 -11.30 9.82 -11.87
CA ARG A 242 -10.97 8.62 -11.09
C ARG A 242 -11.66 7.39 -11.64
N ILE A 243 -12.94 7.51 -11.96
CA ILE A 243 -13.75 6.44 -12.55
C ILE A 243 -13.16 6.04 -13.93
N ALA A 244 -12.82 7.02 -14.77
CA ALA A 244 -12.15 6.75 -16.04
C ALA A 244 -10.79 6.07 -15.85
N GLY A 245 -10.00 6.52 -14.87
CA GLY A 245 -8.72 5.91 -14.50
C GLY A 245 -8.87 4.45 -14.06
N LEU A 246 -9.81 4.15 -13.15
CA LEU A 246 -10.07 2.77 -12.71
C LEU A 246 -10.52 1.87 -13.87
N ARG A 247 -11.39 2.34 -14.76
CA ARG A 247 -11.80 1.59 -15.95
C ARG A 247 -10.61 1.31 -16.88
N ALA A 248 -9.73 2.29 -17.09
CA ALA A 248 -8.54 2.11 -17.92
C ALA A 248 -7.55 1.10 -17.32
N ILE A 249 -7.33 1.16 -16.00
CA ILE A 249 -6.48 0.19 -15.28
C ILE A 249 -7.10 -1.22 -15.39
N ALA A 250 -8.39 -1.38 -15.10
CA ALA A 250 -9.09 -2.66 -15.18
C ALA A 250 -9.03 -3.26 -16.59
N ALA A 251 -9.23 -2.46 -17.63
CA ALA A 251 -9.09 -2.88 -19.02
C ALA A 251 -7.67 -3.35 -19.35
N ARG A 252 -6.64 -2.69 -18.84
CA ARG A 252 -5.23 -3.08 -19.03
C ARG A 252 -4.90 -4.41 -18.35
N LEU A 253 -5.52 -4.70 -17.23
CA LEU A 253 -5.32 -5.96 -16.50
C LEU A 253 -5.96 -7.16 -17.21
N GLY A 254 -7.00 -6.93 -18.05
CA GLY A 254 -7.46 -7.90 -19.05
C GLY A 254 -7.82 -9.29 -18.53
N GLY A 255 -8.52 -9.40 -17.40
CA GLY A 255 -8.92 -10.71 -16.83
C GLY A 255 -7.78 -11.46 -16.13
N GLN A 256 -6.67 -10.81 -15.88
CA GLN A 256 -5.53 -11.41 -15.17
C GLN A 256 -5.80 -11.72 -13.68
N ALA A 257 -6.83 -11.13 -13.09
CA ALA A 257 -7.26 -11.36 -11.72
C ALA A 257 -8.78 -11.16 -11.61
N ARG A 258 -9.37 -11.63 -10.52
CA ARG A 258 -10.72 -11.19 -10.14
C ARG A 258 -10.63 -9.76 -9.65
N LEU A 259 -11.38 -8.85 -10.25
CA LEU A 259 -11.37 -7.45 -9.87
C LEU A 259 -12.58 -7.12 -9.00
N THR A 260 -12.33 -6.44 -7.89
CA THR A 260 -13.34 -5.85 -7.00
C THR A 260 -13.05 -4.37 -6.80
N LEU A 261 -14.01 -3.66 -6.28
CA LEU A 261 -13.89 -2.25 -5.89
C LEU A 261 -14.49 -2.05 -4.51
N ASP A 262 -13.73 -1.45 -3.64
CA ASP A 262 -14.18 -0.81 -2.42
C ASP A 262 -13.67 0.63 -2.41
N PRO A 263 -14.44 1.61 -2.90
CA PRO A 263 -13.96 2.96 -3.06
C PRO A 263 -13.65 3.67 -1.74
N SER A 264 -14.16 3.16 -0.63
CA SER A 264 -14.01 3.74 0.71
C SER A 264 -12.93 3.10 1.58
N GLU A 265 -12.31 2.00 1.14
CA GLU A 265 -11.26 1.31 1.88
C GLU A 265 -9.98 2.15 1.95
N ARG A 266 -9.44 2.32 3.15
CA ARG A 266 -8.18 3.06 3.39
C ARG A 266 -7.13 2.27 4.16
N HIS A 267 -7.44 1.07 4.57
CA HIS A 267 -6.59 0.31 5.49
C HIS A 267 -5.15 0.17 4.99
N GLY A 268 -4.23 0.76 5.76
CA GLY A 268 -2.80 0.48 5.71
C GLY A 268 -1.94 1.40 4.85
N PHE A 269 -2.52 2.35 4.10
CA PHE A 269 -1.73 3.32 3.32
C PHE A 269 -2.35 4.71 3.38
N GLU A 270 -2.18 5.38 4.53
CA GLU A 270 -2.64 6.74 4.77
C GLU A 270 -1.97 7.79 3.86
N TYR A 271 -0.94 7.39 3.10
CA TYR A 271 -0.18 8.25 2.19
C TYR A 271 -0.55 8.10 0.72
N GLN A 272 -1.46 7.18 0.37
CA GLN A 272 -1.91 7.03 -1.02
C GLN A 272 -2.76 8.24 -1.47
N SER A 273 -2.63 8.56 -2.77
CA SER A 273 -3.41 9.63 -3.38
C SER A 273 -4.73 9.10 -3.97
N TRP A 274 -4.92 9.17 -5.29
CA TRP A 274 -6.22 8.89 -5.89
C TRP A 274 -6.51 7.41 -6.17
N PHE A 275 -5.49 6.56 -6.16
CA PHE A 275 -5.60 5.15 -6.54
C PHE A 275 -4.85 4.27 -5.55
N GLY A 276 -5.51 3.22 -5.11
CA GLY A 276 -4.92 2.15 -4.32
C GLY A 276 -5.46 0.79 -4.73
N PHE A 277 -4.75 -0.26 -4.36
CA PHE A 277 -5.20 -1.63 -4.53
C PHE A 277 -4.63 -2.56 -3.47
N THR A 278 -5.38 -3.62 -3.16
CA THR A 278 -4.97 -4.72 -2.29
C THR A 278 -5.03 -6.03 -3.06
N LEU A 279 -4.07 -6.90 -2.84
CA LEU A 279 -3.91 -8.20 -3.50
C LEU A 279 -4.19 -9.33 -2.52
N TYR A 280 -5.02 -10.27 -2.94
CA TYR A 280 -5.34 -11.50 -2.22
C TYR A 280 -5.15 -12.70 -3.15
N ALA A 281 -5.05 -13.92 -2.59
CA ALA A 281 -5.02 -15.15 -3.35
C ALA A 281 -5.81 -16.24 -2.63
N ASP A 282 -6.25 -17.24 -3.39
CA ASP A 282 -6.98 -18.38 -2.84
C ASP A 282 -6.07 -19.17 -1.88
N GLY A 283 -6.64 -19.62 -0.77
CA GLY A 283 -5.93 -20.43 0.22
C GLY A 283 -4.96 -19.68 1.15
N VAL A 284 -4.78 -18.34 0.97
CA VAL A 284 -3.93 -17.53 1.83
C VAL A 284 -4.76 -16.57 2.65
N ALA A 285 -4.54 -16.54 3.95
CA ALA A 285 -5.23 -15.62 4.86
C ALA A 285 -4.63 -14.21 4.75
N GLY A 286 -5.51 -13.21 4.63
CA GLY A 286 -5.11 -11.80 4.58
C GLY A 286 -4.56 -11.32 3.24
N ALA A 287 -4.05 -10.10 3.23
CA ALA A 287 -3.52 -9.46 2.04
C ALA A 287 -2.07 -9.91 1.77
N LEU A 288 -1.80 -10.32 0.52
CA LEU A 288 -0.46 -10.66 0.04
C LEU A 288 0.31 -9.43 -0.46
N GLY A 289 -0.37 -8.33 -0.69
CA GLY A 289 0.28 -7.11 -1.12
C GLY A 289 -0.68 -5.94 -1.24
N ARG A 290 -0.09 -4.76 -1.35
CA ARG A 290 -0.80 -3.51 -1.55
C ARG A 290 0.01 -2.58 -2.42
N GLY A 291 -0.67 -1.69 -3.12
CA GLY A 291 -0.03 -0.70 -3.95
C GLY A 291 -0.94 0.49 -4.22
N GLY A 292 -0.40 1.46 -4.95
CA GLY A 292 -1.15 2.64 -5.33
C GLY A 292 -0.26 3.84 -5.63
N THR A 293 -0.90 4.96 -5.87
CA THR A 293 -0.25 6.24 -6.16
C THR A 293 0.01 7.03 -4.87
N TYR A 294 1.13 7.73 -4.82
CA TYR A 294 1.51 8.54 -3.65
C TYR A 294 2.42 9.70 -4.08
N ARG A 295 2.83 10.55 -3.13
CA ARG A 295 3.79 11.61 -3.36
C ARG A 295 4.99 11.51 -2.45
N ILE A 296 6.17 11.64 -3.03
CA ILE A 296 7.44 11.73 -2.30
C ILE A 296 7.64 13.19 -1.90
N LEU A 297 7.68 13.45 -0.60
CA LEU A 297 7.89 14.80 -0.07
C LEU A 297 9.32 15.27 -0.36
N GLY A 298 9.43 16.41 -1.01
CA GLY A 298 10.68 17.13 -1.25
C GLY A 298 11.17 17.90 -0.03
N SER A 299 12.24 18.68 -0.21
CA SER A 299 12.66 19.74 0.73
C SER A 299 11.67 20.90 0.76
N ASP A 300 10.95 21.14 -0.33
CA ASP A 300 9.86 22.11 -0.44
C ASP A 300 8.53 21.38 -0.27
N GLU A 301 7.79 21.70 0.79
CA GLU A 301 6.55 21.02 1.19
C GLU A 301 5.41 21.09 0.15
N ASN A 302 5.52 21.91 -0.90
CA ASN A 302 4.42 22.22 -1.82
C ASN A 302 4.43 21.46 -3.16
N ALA A 303 5.44 20.66 -3.48
CA ALA A 303 5.54 19.96 -4.76
C ALA A 303 6.18 18.57 -4.63
N GLY A 304 5.49 17.66 -3.94
CA GLY A 304 5.95 16.28 -3.86
C GLY A 304 6.04 15.62 -5.24
N GLU A 305 7.09 14.83 -5.49
CA GLU A 305 7.26 14.07 -6.73
C GLU A 305 6.23 12.94 -6.80
N PRO A 306 5.46 12.80 -7.90
CA PRO A 306 4.48 11.74 -8.02
C PRO A 306 5.17 10.38 -8.14
N ALA A 307 4.57 9.37 -7.54
CA ALA A 307 5.04 8.00 -7.58
C ALA A 307 3.87 7.02 -7.52
N THR A 308 4.11 5.83 -8.02
CA THR A 308 3.22 4.68 -7.86
C THR A 308 4.06 3.45 -7.59
N GLY A 309 3.59 2.58 -6.70
CA GLY A 309 4.35 1.41 -6.31
C GLY A 309 3.50 0.34 -5.65
N PHE A 310 4.13 -0.77 -5.33
CA PHE A 310 3.51 -1.84 -4.54
C PHE A 310 4.52 -2.50 -3.62
N SER A 311 3.97 -3.09 -2.55
CA SER A 311 4.68 -4.00 -1.64
C SER A 311 3.97 -5.34 -1.61
N LEU A 312 4.71 -6.43 -1.72
CA LEU A 312 4.26 -7.80 -1.53
C LEU A 312 4.82 -8.35 -0.21
N TYR A 313 3.99 -9.12 0.48
CA TYR A 313 4.33 -9.83 1.71
C TYR A 313 4.02 -11.33 1.52
N PRO A 314 4.92 -12.07 0.85
CA PRO A 314 4.64 -13.43 0.42
C PRO A 314 4.83 -14.48 1.53
N ASP A 315 4.90 -14.06 2.80
CA ASP A 315 5.10 -14.99 3.93
C ASP A 315 4.07 -16.13 3.92
N GLY A 316 2.79 -15.82 3.69
CA GLY A 316 1.74 -16.82 3.60
C GLY A 316 1.78 -17.75 2.36
N LEU A 317 2.71 -17.55 1.42
CA LEU A 317 3.00 -18.46 0.30
C LEU A 317 4.20 -19.35 0.57
N VAL A 318 4.93 -19.09 1.66
CA VAL A 318 6.18 -19.76 2.00
C VAL A 318 5.98 -20.82 3.07
N ASP A 319 5.01 -20.62 3.97
CA ASP A 319 4.71 -21.45 5.14
C ASP A 319 4.04 -22.79 4.80
#